data_5877c55cbd102170a370265f531ab702
#
_entry.id   5877c55cbd102170a370265f531ab702
#
_cell.length_a   1.000
_cell.length_b   1.000
_cell.length_c   1.000
_cell.angle_alpha   90.00
_cell.angle_beta   90.00
_cell.angle_gamma   90.00
#
_symmetry.space_group_name_H-M   'P 1'
#
loop_
_entity.id
_entity.type
_entity.pdbx_description
1 polymer ?
#
loop_
_entity_poly.entity_id
_entity_poly.type
_entity_poly.pdbx_seq_one_letter_code
_entity_poly.pdbx_strand_id
1 'polypeptide(L)'
;MRWRLVTALARVGRVGEDEIAAELQRDNTISGSEQAAGARAAMPTAQAKQAAWQRATTDDSVPNETYRQLVMQFIQPDQTEVLSPYVDPYLELCKAIDSHEGQWAKAGHAQVQNALMWLFPSTEVIDAAWLNKLEGWVSDNDPGSTVSV
;
A
#
# COMPACT_ATOMS: atom_id res chain seq x y z
N MET A 1 11.86 12.45 -14.22
CA MET A 1 11.60 13.84 -13.73
C MET A 1 10.12 14.16 -13.67
N ARG A 2 9.40 13.99 -14.78
CA ARG A 2 7.97 14.33 -14.84
C ARG A 2 7.12 13.52 -13.85
N TRP A 3 7.39 12.22 -13.71
CA TRP A 3 6.64 11.37 -12.78
C TRP A 3 6.81 11.78 -11.32
N ARG A 4 7.97 12.27 -10.93
CA ARG A 4 8.16 12.77 -9.56
C ARG A 4 7.25 13.96 -9.28
N LEU A 5 7.12 14.86 -10.25
CA LEU A 5 6.23 16.01 -10.14
C LEU A 5 4.76 15.57 -10.13
N VAL A 6 4.37 14.67 -11.03
CA VAL A 6 3.00 14.15 -11.09
C VAL A 6 2.63 13.48 -9.77
N THR A 7 3.49 12.64 -9.23
CA THR A 7 3.25 11.96 -7.95
C THR A 7 3.15 12.95 -6.79
N ALA A 8 4.03 13.95 -6.75
CA ALA A 8 3.99 14.98 -5.71
C ALA A 8 2.69 15.78 -5.75
N LEU A 9 2.21 16.11 -6.95
CA LEU A 9 0.95 16.83 -7.12
C LEU A 9 -0.26 15.94 -6.82
N ALA A 10 -0.19 14.66 -7.17
CA ALA A 10 -1.24 13.69 -6.83
C ALA A 10 -1.39 13.55 -5.31
N ARG A 11 -0.27 13.49 -4.60
CA ARG A 11 -0.25 13.36 -3.14
C ARG A 11 -1.02 14.49 -2.44
N VAL A 12 -0.95 15.70 -2.97
CA VAL A 12 -1.62 16.86 -2.37
C VAL A 12 -2.97 17.18 -3.03
N GLY A 13 -3.45 16.31 -3.92
CA GLY A 13 -4.77 16.45 -4.54
C GLY A 13 -4.84 17.44 -5.69
N ARG A 14 -3.69 17.87 -6.23
CA ARG A 14 -3.62 18.80 -7.35
C ARG A 14 -3.68 18.13 -8.71
N VAL A 15 -3.46 16.83 -8.77
CA VAL A 15 -3.50 16.00 -9.96
C VAL A 15 -4.39 14.81 -9.68
N GLY A 16 -5.28 14.49 -10.60
CA GLY A 16 -6.19 13.35 -10.49
C GLY A 16 -5.91 12.28 -11.52
N GLU A 17 -6.85 11.34 -11.67
CA GLU A 17 -6.72 10.20 -12.57
C GLU A 17 -6.53 10.63 -14.04
N ASP A 18 -7.22 11.66 -14.49
CA ASP A 18 -7.14 12.10 -15.88
C ASP A 18 -5.72 12.53 -16.25
N GLU A 19 -5.07 13.27 -15.37
CA GLU A 19 -3.71 13.74 -15.60
C GLU A 19 -2.69 12.61 -15.50
N ILE A 20 -2.91 11.66 -14.58
CA ILE A 20 -2.06 10.46 -14.46
C ILE A 20 -2.18 9.62 -15.73
N ALA A 21 -3.40 9.39 -16.21
CA ALA A 21 -3.63 8.63 -17.42
C ALA A 21 -3.01 9.31 -18.65
N ALA A 22 -3.12 10.65 -18.72
CA ALA A 22 -2.50 11.42 -19.81
C ALA A 22 -0.97 11.28 -19.82
N GLU A 23 -0.35 11.35 -18.63
CA GLU A 23 1.10 11.16 -18.54
C GLU A 23 1.52 9.73 -18.89
N LEU A 24 0.72 8.74 -18.52
CA LEU A 24 0.96 7.34 -18.88
C LEU A 24 0.90 7.14 -20.41
N GLN A 25 -0.01 7.81 -21.09
CA GLN A 25 -0.06 7.76 -22.57
C GLN A 25 1.20 8.36 -23.19
N ARG A 26 1.74 9.40 -22.59
CA ARG A 26 2.98 10.04 -23.06
C ARG A 26 4.20 9.17 -22.79
N ASP A 27 4.21 8.47 -21.66
CA ASP A 27 5.29 7.57 -21.25
C ASP A 27 4.75 6.13 -21.26
N ASN A 28 4.49 5.61 -22.45
CA ASN A 28 3.95 4.27 -22.65
C ASN A 28 5.04 3.21 -22.51
N THR A 29 5.65 3.15 -21.32
CA THR A 29 6.72 2.21 -20.98
C THR A 29 6.35 1.41 -19.74
N ILE A 30 7.11 0.33 -19.47
CA ILE A 30 6.96 -0.44 -18.23
C ILE A 30 7.19 0.49 -17.01
N SER A 31 8.25 1.30 -17.08
CA SER A 31 8.57 2.26 -16.01
C SER A 31 7.44 3.28 -15.83
N GLY A 32 6.83 3.75 -16.92
CA GLY A 32 5.66 4.63 -16.84
C GLY A 32 4.50 4.00 -16.10
N SER A 33 4.21 2.72 -16.37
CA SER A 33 3.15 1.98 -15.69
C SER A 33 3.42 1.82 -14.20
N GLU A 34 4.67 1.57 -13.83
CA GLU A 34 5.10 1.48 -12.44
C GLU A 34 4.89 2.81 -11.70
N GLN A 35 5.31 3.91 -12.32
CA GLN A 35 5.17 5.24 -11.74
C GLN A 35 3.70 5.66 -11.62
N ALA A 36 2.88 5.31 -12.63
CA ALA A 36 1.45 5.60 -12.59
C ALA A 36 0.76 4.89 -11.42
N ALA A 37 1.12 3.64 -11.15
CA ALA A 37 0.58 2.90 -10.01
C ALA A 37 0.90 3.60 -8.69
N GLY A 38 2.13 4.08 -8.53
CA GLY A 38 2.53 4.85 -7.35
C GLY A 38 1.77 6.17 -7.22
N ALA A 39 1.64 6.93 -8.31
CA ALA A 39 0.92 8.20 -8.29
C ALA A 39 -0.55 8.00 -7.90
N ARG A 40 -1.20 6.95 -8.42
CA ARG A 40 -2.58 6.63 -8.06
C ARG A 40 -2.73 6.29 -6.59
N ALA A 41 -1.81 5.51 -6.04
CA ALA A 41 -1.82 5.16 -4.62
C ALA A 41 -1.59 6.39 -3.73
N ALA A 42 -0.89 7.41 -4.21
CA ALA A 42 -0.58 8.62 -3.46
C ALA A 42 -1.76 9.60 -3.35
N MET A 43 -2.79 9.47 -4.21
CA MET A 43 -3.91 10.40 -4.21
C MET A 43 -4.68 10.39 -2.88
N PRO A 44 -5.10 11.56 -2.36
CA PRO A 44 -5.74 11.68 -1.05
C PRO A 44 -7.25 11.46 -1.09
N THR A 45 -7.72 10.49 -1.85
CA THR A 45 -9.14 10.19 -1.95
C THR A 45 -9.45 8.79 -1.45
N ALA A 46 -10.62 8.60 -0.86
CA ALA A 46 -11.07 7.29 -0.39
C ALA A 46 -11.09 6.26 -1.51
N GLN A 47 -11.55 6.67 -2.68
CA GLN A 47 -11.62 5.78 -3.85
C GLN A 47 -10.24 5.31 -4.30
N ALA A 48 -9.26 6.23 -4.37
CA ALA A 48 -7.90 5.88 -4.77
C ALA A 48 -7.24 4.94 -3.76
N LYS A 49 -7.45 5.19 -2.47
CA LYS A 49 -6.91 4.32 -1.41
C LYS A 49 -7.54 2.93 -1.46
N GLN A 50 -8.84 2.86 -1.68
CA GLN A 50 -9.52 1.57 -1.79
C GLN A 50 -9.01 0.76 -2.98
N ALA A 51 -8.88 1.41 -4.15
CA ALA A 51 -8.37 0.74 -5.35
C ALA A 51 -6.93 0.23 -5.14
N ALA A 52 -6.08 1.06 -4.53
CA ALA A 52 -4.70 0.68 -4.24
C ALA A 52 -4.63 -0.48 -3.25
N TRP A 53 -5.43 -0.44 -2.18
CA TRP A 53 -5.47 -1.50 -1.18
C TRP A 53 -5.92 -2.83 -1.78
N GLN A 54 -6.98 -2.81 -2.58
CA GLN A 54 -7.47 -4.01 -3.25
C GLN A 54 -6.40 -4.59 -4.18
N ARG A 55 -5.74 -3.73 -4.93
CA ARG A 55 -4.68 -4.18 -5.83
C ARG A 55 -3.51 -4.78 -5.08
N ALA A 56 -3.17 -4.23 -3.92
CA ALA A 56 -2.06 -4.72 -3.09
C ALA A 56 -2.39 -6.01 -2.34
N THR A 57 -3.67 -6.27 -2.04
CA THR A 57 -4.04 -7.39 -1.16
C THR A 57 -4.84 -8.49 -1.84
N THR A 58 -5.40 -8.25 -3.04
CA THR A 58 -6.25 -9.23 -3.72
C THR A 58 -5.90 -9.47 -5.18
N ASP A 59 -4.84 -8.85 -5.70
CA ASP A 59 -4.42 -9.00 -7.09
C ASP A 59 -3.01 -9.59 -7.13
N ASP A 60 -2.89 -10.86 -7.49
CA ASP A 60 -1.62 -11.57 -7.54
C ASP A 60 -0.89 -11.41 -8.89
N SER A 61 -1.46 -10.62 -9.80
CA SER A 61 -0.88 -10.40 -11.14
C SER A 61 -0.01 -9.15 -11.22
N VAL A 62 0.12 -8.38 -10.15
CA VAL A 62 0.89 -7.13 -10.15
C VAL A 62 2.39 -7.42 -10.22
N PRO A 63 3.11 -6.91 -11.24
CA PRO A 63 4.57 -7.11 -11.33
C PRO A 63 5.29 -6.54 -10.09
N ASN A 64 6.43 -7.12 -9.74
CA ASN A 64 7.13 -6.81 -8.49
C ASN A 64 7.46 -5.33 -8.33
N GLU A 65 7.98 -4.67 -9.36
CA GLU A 65 8.34 -3.25 -9.23
C GLU A 65 7.09 -2.37 -9.20
N THR A 66 6.06 -2.71 -9.97
CA THR A 66 4.77 -2.02 -9.88
C THR A 66 4.20 -2.14 -8.47
N TYR A 67 4.25 -3.33 -7.89
CA TYR A 67 3.80 -3.59 -6.52
C TYR A 67 4.56 -2.71 -5.53
N ARG A 68 5.88 -2.66 -5.67
CA ARG A 68 6.74 -1.86 -4.80
C ARG A 68 6.35 -0.38 -4.85
N GLN A 69 6.17 0.18 -6.04
CA GLN A 69 5.75 1.57 -6.20
C GLN A 69 4.38 1.83 -5.60
N LEU A 70 3.44 0.91 -5.83
CA LEU A 70 2.09 0.99 -5.31
C LEU A 70 2.08 1.10 -3.78
N VAL A 71 2.75 0.20 -3.09
CA VAL A 71 2.73 0.17 -1.62
C VAL A 71 3.57 1.28 -1.01
N MET A 72 4.70 1.66 -1.65
CA MET A 72 5.55 2.75 -1.17
C MET A 72 4.81 4.09 -1.14
N GLN A 73 3.87 4.31 -2.06
CA GLN A 73 3.16 5.57 -2.16
C GLN A 73 1.81 5.57 -1.43
N PHE A 74 1.38 4.43 -0.88
CA PHE A 74 0.07 4.32 -0.26
C PHE A 74 -0.07 5.17 1.00
N ILE A 75 0.90 5.09 1.92
CA ILE A 75 0.90 5.87 3.16
C ILE A 75 1.57 7.21 2.90
N GLN A 76 0.81 8.29 3.08
CA GLN A 76 1.30 9.65 2.86
C GLN A 76 1.02 10.50 4.10
N PRO A 77 1.90 11.46 4.41
CA PRO A 77 1.61 12.41 5.49
C PRO A 77 0.39 13.26 5.15
N ASP A 78 -0.28 13.77 6.16
CA ASP A 78 -1.44 14.66 6.02
C ASP A 78 -2.64 14.02 5.30
N GLN A 79 -2.72 12.69 5.26
CA GLN A 79 -3.84 11.95 4.70
C GLN A 79 -4.53 11.06 5.75
N THR A 80 -4.55 11.51 6.99
CA THR A 80 -5.06 10.77 8.15
C THR A 80 -6.49 10.28 7.93
N GLU A 81 -7.36 11.16 7.43
CA GLU A 81 -8.78 10.85 7.27
C GLU A 81 -9.02 9.69 6.30
N VAL A 82 -8.34 9.69 5.14
CA VAL A 82 -8.52 8.66 4.13
C VAL A 82 -7.72 7.38 4.44
N LEU A 83 -6.72 7.46 5.31
CA LEU A 83 -5.88 6.31 5.68
C LEU A 83 -6.36 5.59 6.94
N SER A 84 -7.08 6.28 7.83
CA SER A 84 -7.54 5.66 9.08
C SER A 84 -8.37 4.39 8.90
N PRO A 85 -9.20 4.23 7.83
CA PRO A 85 -9.92 2.99 7.61
C PRO A 85 -9.06 1.75 7.39
N TYR A 86 -7.75 1.92 7.14
CA TYR A 86 -6.84 0.80 6.81
C TYR A 86 -6.02 0.30 8.01
N VAL A 87 -6.27 0.84 9.20
CA VAL A 87 -5.58 0.43 10.42
C VAL A 87 -5.94 -1.01 10.80
N ASP A 88 -7.24 -1.30 10.93
CA ASP A 88 -7.70 -2.66 11.21
C ASP A 88 -7.46 -3.63 10.04
N PRO A 89 -7.72 -3.24 8.78
CA PRO A 89 -7.35 -4.10 7.65
C PRO A 89 -5.88 -4.48 7.59
N TYR A 90 -4.97 -3.62 8.06
CA TYR A 90 -3.55 -3.98 8.13
C TYR A 90 -3.31 -5.17 9.07
N LEU A 91 -3.97 -5.23 10.22
CA LEU A 91 -3.86 -6.37 11.12
C LEU A 91 -4.38 -7.65 10.46
N GLU A 92 -5.50 -7.57 9.74
CA GLU A 92 -6.03 -8.70 8.98
C GLU A 92 -5.07 -9.13 7.87
N LEU A 93 -4.37 -8.18 7.25
CA LEU A 93 -3.31 -8.46 6.28
C LEU A 93 -2.18 -9.28 6.91
N CYS A 94 -1.73 -8.89 8.10
CA CYS A 94 -0.69 -9.63 8.82
C CYS A 94 -1.13 -11.08 9.08
N LYS A 95 -2.38 -11.27 9.49
CA LYS A 95 -2.94 -12.60 9.75
C LYS A 95 -3.01 -13.44 8.47
N ALA A 96 -3.42 -12.83 7.36
CA ALA A 96 -3.50 -13.51 6.06
C ALA A 96 -2.11 -13.92 5.56
N ILE A 97 -1.12 -13.06 5.73
CA ILE A 97 0.27 -13.36 5.35
C ILE A 97 0.79 -14.54 6.20
N ASP A 98 0.57 -14.50 7.50
CA ASP A 98 1.03 -15.56 8.41
C ASP A 98 0.38 -16.90 8.09
N SER A 99 -0.90 -16.89 7.73
CA SER A 99 -1.67 -18.08 7.37
C SER A 99 -1.51 -18.52 5.91
N HIS A 100 -0.75 -17.77 5.11
CA HIS A 100 -0.54 -18.03 3.67
C HIS A 100 -1.87 -18.10 2.91
N GLU A 101 -2.79 -17.20 3.21
CA GLU A 101 -4.10 -17.15 2.56
C GLU A 101 -4.08 -16.35 1.27
N GLY A 102 -4.95 -16.75 0.31
CA GLY A 102 -5.14 -16.02 -0.94
C GLY A 102 -3.82 -15.88 -1.70
N GLN A 103 -3.51 -14.67 -2.14
CA GLN A 103 -2.28 -14.38 -2.89
C GLN A 103 -1.01 -14.65 -2.07
N TRP A 104 -1.10 -14.65 -0.74
CA TRP A 104 0.05 -14.84 0.14
C TRP A 104 0.55 -16.29 0.16
N ALA A 105 -0.25 -17.24 -0.33
CA ALA A 105 0.18 -18.63 -0.50
C ALA A 105 1.33 -18.75 -1.51
N LYS A 106 1.41 -17.82 -2.46
CA LYS A 106 2.40 -17.85 -3.56
C LYS A 106 3.31 -16.63 -3.58
N ALA A 107 3.10 -15.68 -2.68
CA ALA A 107 3.87 -14.43 -2.67
C ALA A 107 5.34 -14.68 -2.37
N GLY A 108 6.21 -14.01 -3.09
CA GLY A 108 7.63 -14.04 -2.82
C GLY A 108 7.99 -13.23 -1.58
N HIS A 109 9.17 -13.49 -1.04
CA HIS A 109 9.66 -12.83 0.18
C HIS A 109 9.68 -11.31 0.05
N ALA A 110 10.15 -10.80 -1.10
CA ALA A 110 10.23 -9.35 -1.34
C ALA A 110 8.84 -8.70 -1.34
N GLN A 111 7.84 -9.36 -1.92
CA GLN A 111 6.48 -8.85 -1.92
C GLN A 111 5.91 -8.78 -0.52
N VAL A 112 6.09 -9.83 0.27
CA VAL A 112 5.65 -9.87 1.66
C VAL A 112 6.30 -8.76 2.48
N GLN A 113 7.62 -8.61 2.36
CA GLN A 113 8.33 -7.54 3.07
C GLN A 113 7.84 -6.16 2.67
N ASN A 114 7.65 -5.92 1.38
CA ASN A 114 7.15 -4.63 0.90
C ASN A 114 5.75 -4.34 1.44
N ALA A 115 4.86 -5.33 1.45
CA ALA A 115 3.51 -5.16 1.99
C ALA A 115 3.56 -4.80 3.48
N LEU A 116 4.30 -5.55 4.27
CA LEU A 116 4.36 -5.34 5.71
C LEU A 116 5.02 -4.00 6.08
N MET A 117 6.08 -3.62 5.36
CA MET A 117 6.82 -2.40 5.65
C MET A 117 6.05 -1.14 5.23
N TRP A 118 5.57 -1.11 3.99
CA TRP A 118 5.03 0.11 3.41
C TRP A 118 3.56 0.35 3.68
N LEU A 119 2.78 -0.70 3.97
CA LEU A 119 1.37 -0.58 4.33
C LEU A 119 1.15 -0.41 5.84
N PHE A 120 2.20 -0.44 6.64
CA PHE A 120 2.10 -0.22 8.08
C PHE A 120 1.50 1.18 8.34
N PRO A 121 0.42 1.27 9.16
CA PRO A 121 -0.23 2.56 9.39
C PRO A 121 0.71 3.60 9.99
N SER A 122 0.55 4.84 9.57
CA SER A 122 1.37 5.93 10.13
C SER A 122 0.99 6.20 11.59
N THR A 123 1.94 6.79 12.32
CA THR A 123 1.73 7.14 13.72
C THR A 123 0.57 8.13 13.92
N GLU A 124 0.18 8.84 12.87
CA GLU A 124 -0.93 9.79 12.91
C GLU A 124 -2.30 9.12 13.05
N VAL A 125 -2.43 7.85 12.61
CA VAL A 125 -3.73 7.15 12.57
C VAL A 125 -3.84 6.00 13.57
N ILE A 126 -2.73 5.54 14.16
CA ILE A 126 -2.75 4.45 15.14
C ILE A 126 -2.90 4.99 16.56
N ASP A 127 -3.56 4.21 17.42
CA ASP A 127 -3.69 4.54 18.83
C ASP A 127 -3.16 3.39 19.71
N ALA A 128 -3.13 3.62 21.03
CA ALA A 128 -2.64 2.62 21.99
C ALA A 128 -3.47 1.34 21.96
N ALA A 129 -4.78 1.44 21.77
CA ALA A 129 -5.67 0.29 21.73
C ALA A 129 -5.34 -0.63 20.55
N TRP A 130 -5.08 -0.04 19.37
CA TRP A 130 -4.70 -0.81 18.19
C TRP A 130 -3.34 -1.47 18.37
N LEU A 131 -2.36 -0.73 18.92
CA LEU A 131 -1.02 -1.28 19.21
C LEU A 131 -1.11 -2.47 20.16
N ASN A 132 -1.95 -2.37 21.19
CA ASN A 132 -2.16 -3.48 22.12
C ASN A 132 -2.76 -4.70 21.42
N LYS A 133 -3.70 -4.49 20.49
CA LYS A 133 -4.24 -5.57 19.67
C LYS A 133 -3.17 -6.26 18.83
N LEU A 134 -2.32 -5.48 18.18
CA LEU A 134 -1.24 -6.01 17.35
C LEU A 134 -0.24 -6.80 18.20
N GLU A 135 0.19 -6.22 19.31
CA GLU A 135 1.12 -6.87 20.23
C GLU A 135 0.53 -8.16 20.82
N GLY A 136 -0.76 -8.13 21.18
CA GLY A 136 -1.46 -9.31 21.68
C GLY A 136 -1.53 -10.41 20.65
N TRP A 137 -1.83 -10.08 19.39
CA TRP A 137 -1.85 -11.08 18.32
C TRP A 137 -0.47 -11.70 18.10
N VAL A 138 0.58 -10.89 18.08
CA VAL A 138 1.96 -11.39 17.92
C VAL A 138 2.33 -12.33 19.05
N SER A 139 2.00 -11.97 20.29
CA SER A 139 2.33 -12.79 21.47
C SER A 139 1.55 -14.11 21.49
N ASP A 140 0.27 -14.07 21.12
CA ASP A 140 -0.63 -15.22 21.25
C ASP A 140 -0.46 -16.23 20.11
N ASN A 141 -0.05 -15.79 18.93
CA ASN A 141 -0.06 -16.60 17.71
C ASN A 141 1.33 -17.00 17.22
N ASP A 142 2.39 -16.46 17.82
CA ASP A 142 3.78 -16.75 17.45
C ASP A 142 3.94 -16.76 15.92
N PRO A 143 3.59 -15.65 15.24
CA PRO A 143 3.64 -15.60 13.79
C PRO A 143 5.06 -15.79 13.26
N GLY A 144 5.18 -16.15 12.00
CA GLY A 144 6.46 -16.34 11.34
C GLY A 144 7.35 -15.10 11.44
N SER A 145 8.65 -15.28 11.34
CA SER A 145 9.65 -14.22 11.56
C SER A 145 9.42 -13.01 10.65
N THR A 146 8.86 -13.20 9.46
CA THR A 146 8.57 -12.11 8.52
C THR A 146 7.51 -11.15 9.07
N VAL A 147 6.52 -11.68 9.79
CA VAL A 147 5.42 -10.89 10.34
C VAL A 147 5.77 -10.32 11.71
N SER A 148 6.50 -11.07 12.53
CA SER A 148 6.79 -10.71 13.93
C SER A 148 7.86 -9.62 14.06
N VAL A 149 8.64 -9.38 13.03
CA VAL A 149 9.66 -8.33 13.03
C VAL A 149 9.02 -6.98 12.72
#